data_07fed08a1ba2aea34f075c8d53e27bde
#
_entry.id   07fed08a1ba2aea34f075c8d53e27bde
#
_cell.length_a   1.000
_cell.length_b   1.000
_cell.length_c   1.000
_cell.angle_alpha   90.00
_cell.angle_beta   90.00
_cell.angle_gamma   90.00
#
_symmetry.space_group_name_H-M   'P 1'
#
loop_
_entity.id
_entity.type
_entity.pdbx_description
1 polymer ?
#
loop_
_entity_poly.entity_id
_entity_poly.type
_entity_poly.pdbx_seq_one_letter_code
_entity_poly.pdbx_strand_id
1 'polypeptide(L)'
;VIPFGAGLGGGSADAAFMLKALNDFFNLSLTKEQLEMYAARLGSDCAFFINNMPAFASGKGELLENIELSLKDYRLILVKPPFGVSTPEAYAGIVPHPAVFDLHKLSTLKPDTWQEYVCNDFEVSVFAKYPQLAILKQRLYDAGAVYASMTGSGSALYGLFPRDKEIKIECPDCFVWQED
;
A
#
# COMPACT_ATOMS: atom_id res chain seq x y z
N VAL A 1 13.65 -7.38 4.34
CA VAL A 1 13.80 -7.05 2.90
C VAL A 1 12.41 -6.98 2.30
N ILE A 2 12.08 -5.87 1.65
CA ILE A 2 10.77 -5.70 0.97
C ILE A 2 10.80 -6.52 -0.33
N PRO A 3 9.81 -7.39 -0.59
CA PRO A 3 9.76 -8.16 -1.82
C PRO A 3 9.65 -7.26 -3.06
N PHE A 4 10.42 -7.58 -4.09
CA PHE A 4 10.38 -6.84 -5.36
C PHE A 4 9.08 -7.15 -6.15
N GLY A 5 8.53 -6.16 -6.87
CA GLY A 5 7.34 -6.34 -7.71
C GLY A 5 6.08 -6.73 -6.92
N ALA A 6 5.94 -6.19 -5.71
CA ALA A 6 4.88 -6.55 -4.77
C ALA A 6 3.78 -5.48 -4.62
N GLY A 7 3.90 -4.34 -5.29
CA GLY A 7 2.97 -3.20 -5.09
C GLY A 7 3.21 -2.45 -3.77
N LEU A 8 4.41 -2.57 -3.18
CA LEU A 8 4.75 -1.98 -1.88
C LEU A 8 5.58 -0.70 -1.97
N GLY A 9 5.83 -0.19 -3.16
CA GLY A 9 6.63 1.02 -3.36
C GLY A 9 8.10 0.91 -2.93
N GLY A 10 8.67 -0.30 -2.82
CA GLY A 10 10.02 -0.52 -2.30
C GLY A 10 11.09 0.29 -3.02
N GLY A 11 11.10 0.31 -4.36
CA GLY A 11 12.03 1.13 -5.13
C GLY A 11 11.85 2.63 -4.91
N SER A 12 10.62 3.09 -4.71
CA SER A 12 10.31 4.48 -4.39
C SER A 12 10.79 4.86 -2.98
N ALA A 13 10.66 3.92 -2.04
CA ALA A 13 11.21 4.08 -0.69
C ALA A 13 12.74 4.17 -0.74
N ASP A 14 13.42 3.26 -1.45
CA ASP A 14 14.88 3.28 -1.59
C ASP A 14 15.37 4.61 -2.19
N ALA A 15 14.70 5.11 -3.23
CA ALA A 15 15.02 6.40 -3.85
C ALA A 15 14.87 7.58 -2.86
N ALA A 16 13.77 7.62 -2.12
CA ALA A 16 13.52 8.68 -1.13
C ALA A 16 14.53 8.65 0.02
N PHE A 17 14.82 7.46 0.57
CA PHE A 17 15.80 7.31 1.63
C PHE A 17 17.21 7.63 1.14
N MET A 18 17.57 7.31 -0.11
CA MET A 18 18.84 7.70 -0.71
C MET A 18 18.95 9.22 -0.81
N LEU A 19 17.89 9.93 -1.25
CA LEU A 19 17.88 11.41 -1.28
C LEU A 19 18.12 12.00 0.11
N LYS A 20 17.46 11.47 1.14
CA LYS A 20 17.68 11.91 2.53
C LYS A 20 19.12 11.65 2.97
N ALA A 21 19.63 10.47 2.70
CA ALA A 21 21.01 10.10 3.05
C ALA A 21 22.06 11.00 2.35
N LEU A 22 21.86 11.33 1.07
CA LEU A 22 22.75 12.24 0.34
C LEU A 22 22.65 13.68 0.88
N ASN A 23 21.45 14.15 1.22
CA ASN A 23 21.27 15.46 1.85
C ASN A 23 22.06 15.57 3.14
N ASP A 24 21.99 14.55 3.99
CA ASP A 24 22.67 14.51 5.28
C ASP A 24 24.18 14.35 5.10
N PHE A 25 24.61 13.40 4.27
CA PHE A 25 26.04 13.09 4.06
C PHE A 25 26.83 14.28 3.48
N PHE A 26 26.24 14.99 2.51
CA PHE A 26 26.87 16.15 1.87
C PHE A 26 26.53 17.49 2.52
N ASN A 27 25.75 17.49 3.62
CA ASN A 27 25.30 18.69 4.33
C ASN A 27 24.65 19.73 3.38
N LEU A 28 23.78 19.25 2.46
CA LEU A 28 23.16 20.11 1.43
C LEU A 28 22.12 21.08 1.99
N SER A 29 21.67 20.85 3.21
CA SER A 29 20.66 21.66 3.91
C SER A 29 19.36 21.86 3.10
N LEU A 30 18.97 20.86 2.30
CA LEU A 30 17.71 20.87 1.58
C LEU A 30 16.55 20.74 2.55
N THR A 31 15.51 21.53 2.36
CA THR A 31 14.28 21.42 3.15
C THR A 31 13.49 20.15 2.74
N LYS A 32 12.52 19.79 3.56
CA LYS A 32 11.64 18.68 3.28
C LYS A 32 10.88 18.86 1.96
N GLU A 33 10.36 20.05 1.71
CA GLU A 33 9.63 20.41 0.49
C GLU A 33 10.54 20.29 -0.76
N GLN A 34 11.81 20.67 -0.62
CA GLN A 34 12.78 20.50 -1.69
C GLN A 34 13.07 19.01 -1.96
N LEU A 35 13.20 18.21 -0.91
CA LEU A 35 13.38 16.76 -1.05
C LEU A 35 12.15 16.11 -1.69
N GLU A 36 10.92 16.48 -1.31
CA GLU A 36 9.68 16.02 -1.93
C GLU A 36 9.62 16.37 -3.42
N MET A 37 10.00 17.60 -3.77
CA MET A 37 10.08 18.04 -5.17
C MET A 37 11.08 17.22 -5.99
N TYR A 38 12.27 16.90 -5.44
CA TYR A 38 13.24 16.06 -6.12
C TYR A 38 12.76 14.61 -6.20
N ALA A 39 12.14 14.10 -5.14
CA ALA A 39 11.58 12.76 -5.10
C ALA A 39 10.48 12.55 -6.15
N ALA A 40 9.56 13.50 -6.29
CA ALA A 40 8.49 13.46 -7.30
C ALA A 40 9.02 13.39 -8.75
N ARG A 41 10.24 13.88 -9.03
CA ARG A 41 10.91 13.76 -10.32
C ARG A 41 11.51 12.37 -10.58
N LEU A 42 11.75 11.60 -9.53
CA LEU A 42 12.25 10.22 -9.63
C LEU A 42 11.12 9.21 -9.84
N GLY A 43 9.96 9.46 -9.23
CA GLY A 43 8.80 8.62 -9.39
C GLY A 43 7.61 9.15 -8.57
N SER A 44 6.40 8.81 -9.02
CA SER A 44 5.15 9.30 -8.44
C SER A 44 5.04 9.05 -6.93
N ASP A 45 5.46 7.85 -6.48
CA ASP A 45 5.32 7.46 -5.08
C ASP A 45 6.51 7.88 -4.21
N CYS A 46 7.61 8.41 -4.80
CA CYS A 46 8.83 8.72 -4.04
C CYS A 46 8.61 9.84 -3.03
N ALA A 47 7.81 10.86 -3.37
CA ALA A 47 7.51 11.98 -2.48
C ALA A 47 6.86 11.54 -1.17
N PHE A 48 5.99 10.52 -1.21
CA PHE A 48 5.36 9.95 -0.02
C PHE A 48 6.40 9.50 1.03
N PHE A 49 7.47 8.81 0.60
CA PHE A 49 8.49 8.26 1.50
C PHE A 49 9.44 9.31 2.08
N ILE A 50 9.44 10.55 1.57
CA ILE A 50 10.16 11.65 2.22
C ILE A 50 9.51 11.95 3.58
N ASN A 51 8.18 12.07 3.62
CA ASN A 51 7.41 12.33 4.83
C ASN A 51 7.12 11.04 5.62
N ASN A 52 6.78 9.98 4.94
CA ASN A 52 6.43 8.67 5.50
C ASN A 52 5.32 8.75 6.57
N MET A 53 4.30 9.54 6.30
CA MET A 53 3.12 9.76 7.15
C MET A 53 1.86 9.42 6.36
N PRO A 54 0.76 9.02 7.03
CA PRO A 54 -0.50 8.79 6.34
C PRO A 54 -0.91 10.01 5.50
N ALA A 55 -1.17 9.77 4.22
CA ALA A 55 -1.52 10.83 3.29
C ALA A 55 -2.54 10.36 2.26
N PHE A 56 -3.43 11.28 1.86
CA PHE A 56 -4.22 11.14 0.66
C PHE A 56 -3.37 11.61 -0.52
N ALA A 57 -3.25 10.76 -1.53
CA ALA A 57 -2.50 11.08 -2.75
C ALA A 57 -3.45 11.34 -3.91
N SER A 58 -3.21 12.40 -4.66
CA SER A 58 -3.97 12.75 -5.87
C SER A 58 -3.04 13.05 -7.05
N GLY A 59 -3.61 13.43 -8.20
CA GLY A 59 -2.84 13.59 -9.42
C GLY A 59 -2.34 12.24 -9.94
N LYS A 60 -1.03 12.08 -10.08
CA LYS A 60 -0.36 10.82 -10.40
C LYS A 60 0.25 10.14 -9.16
N GLY A 61 -0.10 10.62 -7.95
CA GLY A 61 0.46 10.20 -6.67
C GLY A 61 1.44 11.20 -6.04
N GLU A 62 1.73 12.30 -6.74
CA GLU A 62 2.69 13.32 -6.29
C GLU A 62 2.08 14.41 -5.41
N LEU A 63 0.76 14.61 -5.48
CA LEU A 63 0.06 15.59 -4.65
C LEU A 63 -0.39 14.92 -3.36
N LEU A 64 0.26 15.24 -2.26
CA LEU A 64 0.08 14.58 -0.97
C LEU A 64 -0.58 15.52 0.02
N GLU A 65 -1.68 15.08 0.61
CA GLU A 65 -2.37 15.75 1.71
C GLU A 65 -2.34 14.83 2.93
N ASN A 66 -1.76 15.30 4.04
CA ASN A 66 -1.70 14.51 5.27
C ASN A 66 -3.12 14.24 5.81
N ILE A 67 -3.36 13.01 6.24
CA ILE A 67 -4.59 12.61 6.89
C ILE A 67 -4.31 12.09 8.29
N GLU A 68 -5.23 12.32 9.21
CA GLU A 68 -5.16 11.76 10.55
C GLU A 68 -5.71 10.33 10.54
N LEU A 69 -4.84 9.36 10.31
CA LEU A 69 -5.20 7.93 10.32
C LEU A 69 -4.26 7.19 11.27
N SER A 70 -4.83 6.42 12.19
CA SER A 70 -4.08 5.55 13.09
C SER A 70 -4.64 4.13 13.03
N LEU A 71 -3.77 3.16 12.76
CA LEU A 71 -4.07 1.73 12.75
C LEU A 71 -3.44 1.01 13.97
N LYS A 72 -3.06 1.74 15.01
CA LYS A 72 -2.35 1.21 16.19
C LYS A 72 -3.08 0.07 16.92
N ASP A 73 -4.41 0.03 16.81
CA ASP A 73 -5.26 -0.98 17.46
C ASP A 73 -5.39 -2.26 16.60
N TYR A 74 -4.77 -2.25 15.42
CA TYR A 74 -4.75 -3.36 14.49
C TYR A 74 -3.31 -3.83 14.26
N ARG A 75 -3.19 -5.09 13.89
CA ARG A 75 -1.95 -5.71 13.42
C ARG A 75 -2.03 -5.86 11.91
N LEU A 76 -0.97 -5.47 11.21
CA LEU A 76 -0.86 -5.66 9.77
C LEU A 76 -0.21 -7.01 9.47
N ILE A 77 -0.84 -7.79 8.60
CA ILE A 77 -0.22 -8.96 7.98
C ILE A 77 -0.17 -8.75 6.47
N LEU A 78 1.00 -8.96 5.90
CA LEU A 78 1.27 -8.90 4.48
C LEU A 78 1.50 -10.29 3.93
N VAL A 79 0.85 -10.62 2.82
CA VAL A 79 1.02 -11.88 2.09
C VAL A 79 1.38 -11.57 0.64
N LYS A 80 2.52 -12.07 0.17
CA LYS A 80 2.96 -11.90 -1.21
C LYS A 80 3.16 -13.28 -1.85
N PRO A 81 2.37 -13.64 -2.88
CA PRO A 81 2.55 -14.89 -3.61
C PRO A 81 3.90 -14.91 -4.38
N PRO A 82 4.37 -16.09 -4.85
CA PRO A 82 5.67 -16.21 -5.51
C PRO A 82 5.76 -15.51 -6.87
N PHE A 83 4.64 -15.03 -7.41
CA PHE A 83 4.59 -14.29 -8.67
C PHE A 83 4.33 -12.79 -8.44
N GLY A 84 4.66 -11.96 -9.43
CA GLY A 84 4.36 -10.52 -9.46
C GLY A 84 3.29 -10.20 -10.49
N VAL A 85 2.73 -9.00 -10.39
CA VAL A 85 1.86 -8.39 -11.42
C VAL A 85 2.62 -7.21 -12.02
N SER A 86 2.64 -7.13 -13.34
CA SER A 86 3.27 -5.99 -14.03
C SER A 86 2.41 -4.74 -13.85
N THR A 87 3.00 -3.65 -13.39
CA THR A 87 2.30 -2.37 -13.23
C THR A 87 1.63 -1.89 -14.53
N PRO A 88 2.29 -1.90 -15.71
CA PRO A 88 1.62 -1.57 -16.98
C PRO A 88 0.42 -2.45 -17.27
N GLU A 89 0.50 -3.74 -16.95
CA GLU A 89 -0.60 -4.68 -17.14
C GLU A 89 -1.80 -4.36 -16.22
N ALA A 90 -1.54 -4.07 -14.94
CA ALA A 90 -2.58 -3.69 -14.00
C ALA A 90 -3.31 -2.41 -14.47
N TYR A 91 -2.56 -1.39 -14.90
CA TYR A 91 -3.13 -0.14 -15.43
C TYR A 91 -3.93 -0.34 -16.71
N ALA A 92 -3.53 -1.25 -17.60
CA ALA A 92 -4.26 -1.53 -18.84
C ALA A 92 -5.69 -2.07 -18.60
N GLY A 93 -5.94 -2.65 -17.43
CA GLY A 93 -7.25 -3.20 -17.07
C GLY A 93 -8.16 -2.24 -16.30
N ILE A 94 -7.70 -1.01 -16.00
CA ILE A 94 -8.50 -0.04 -15.22
C ILE A 94 -9.39 0.80 -16.13
N VAL A 95 -10.63 0.96 -15.71
CA VAL A 95 -11.56 1.98 -16.21
C VAL A 95 -11.74 3.01 -15.10
N PRO A 96 -11.16 4.22 -15.22
CA PRO A 96 -11.28 5.23 -14.19
C PRO A 96 -12.75 5.61 -13.95
N HIS A 97 -13.14 5.72 -12.70
CA HIS A 97 -14.47 6.19 -12.27
C HIS A 97 -14.32 7.06 -11.01
N PRO A 98 -15.30 7.94 -10.73
CA PRO A 98 -15.30 8.70 -9.49
C PRO A 98 -15.32 7.75 -8.28
N ALA A 99 -14.56 8.12 -7.23
CA ALA A 99 -14.58 7.38 -5.97
C ALA A 99 -16.01 7.37 -5.37
N VAL A 100 -16.42 6.21 -4.86
CA VAL A 100 -17.74 6.05 -4.20
C VAL A 100 -17.75 6.73 -2.84
N PHE A 101 -16.57 6.84 -2.21
CA PHE A 101 -16.40 7.43 -0.89
C PHE A 101 -15.27 8.47 -0.92
N ASP A 102 -15.47 9.56 -0.18
CA ASP A 102 -14.46 10.60 0.01
C ASP A 102 -13.35 10.10 0.96
N LEU A 103 -12.23 9.64 0.40
CA LEU A 103 -11.13 9.07 1.16
C LEU A 103 -10.46 10.04 2.15
N HIS A 104 -10.65 11.36 2.02
CA HIS A 104 -10.21 12.30 3.06
C HIS A 104 -10.92 12.07 4.40
N LYS A 105 -12.10 11.44 4.35
CA LYS A 105 -12.89 11.07 5.54
C LYS A 105 -12.60 9.67 6.06
N LEU A 106 -11.57 8.99 5.56
CA LEU A 106 -11.26 7.62 5.94
C LEU A 106 -11.05 7.45 7.45
N SER A 107 -10.44 8.44 8.09
CA SER A 107 -10.22 8.47 9.54
C SER A 107 -11.52 8.50 10.38
N THR A 108 -12.66 8.84 9.76
CA THR A 108 -13.97 8.82 10.43
C THR A 108 -14.62 7.45 10.46
N LEU A 109 -14.12 6.51 9.65
CA LEU A 109 -14.60 5.15 9.56
C LEU A 109 -13.70 4.21 10.36
N LYS A 110 -14.32 3.20 10.99
CA LYS A 110 -13.58 2.09 11.57
C LYS A 110 -13.13 1.13 10.47
N PRO A 111 -11.92 0.53 10.57
CA PRO A 111 -11.42 -0.42 9.59
C PRO A 111 -12.34 -1.61 9.30
N ASP A 112 -13.18 -2.03 10.22
CA ASP A 112 -14.17 -3.11 10.05
C ASP A 112 -15.31 -2.76 9.09
N THR A 113 -15.51 -1.46 8.79
CA THR A 113 -16.48 -0.99 7.80
C THR A 113 -15.86 -0.66 6.44
N TRP A 114 -14.53 -0.67 6.32
CA TRP A 114 -13.85 -0.21 5.10
C TRP A 114 -14.16 -1.06 3.88
N GLN A 115 -14.45 -2.35 4.04
CA GLN A 115 -14.81 -3.22 2.91
C GLN A 115 -16.02 -2.73 2.10
N GLU A 116 -16.87 -1.87 2.69
CA GLU A 116 -18.06 -1.31 2.01
C GLU A 116 -17.71 -0.05 1.20
N TYR A 117 -16.61 0.64 1.53
CA TYR A 117 -16.31 1.98 1.01
C TYR A 117 -14.95 2.09 0.35
N VAL A 118 -14.01 1.25 0.73
CA VAL A 118 -12.61 1.32 0.27
C VAL A 118 -12.26 0.08 -0.52
N CYS A 119 -12.02 0.25 -1.80
CA CYS A 119 -11.58 -0.82 -2.69
C CYS A 119 -10.32 -0.39 -3.45
N ASN A 120 -9.56 -1.38 -3.87
CA ASN A 120 -8.47 -1.17 -4.81
C ASN A 120 -8.99 -1.49 -6.21
N ASP A 121 -9.10 -0.47 -7.07
CA ASP A 121 -9.68 -0.61 -8.41
C ASP A 121 -8.92 -1.60 -9.30
N PHE A 122 -7.63 -1.84 -9.03
CA PHE A 122 -6.87 -2.86 -9.72
C PHE A 122 -7.39 -4.28 -9.47
N GLU A 123 -8.04 -4.53 -8.32
CA GLU A 123 -8.48 -5.88 -7.96
C GLU A 123 -9.42 -6.49 -9.00
N VAL A 124 -10.30 -5.70 -9.60
CA VAL A 124 -11.28 -6.20 -10.59
C VAL A 124 -10.57 -6.89 -11.76
N SER A 125 -9.64 -6.20 -12.40
CA SER A 125 -8.93 -6.71 -13.59
C SER A 125 -7.85 -7.72 -13.21
N VAL A 126 -7.11 -7.45 -12.14
CA VAL A 126 -6.01 -8.30 -11.68
C VAL A 126 -6.54 -9.64 -11.16
N PHE A 127 -7.62 -9.65 -10.38
CA PHE A 127 -8.20 -10.90 -9.87
C PHE A 127 -8.88 -11.73 -10.97
N ALA A 128 -9.43 -11.09 -12.01
CA ALA A 128 -9.92 -11.81 -13.18
C ALA A 128 -8.80 -12.60 -13.89
N LYS A 129 -7.59 -12.03 -13.94
CA LYS A 129 -6.43 -12.67 -14.57
C LYS A 129 -5.66 -13.59 -13.62
N TYR A 130 -5.62 -13.25 -12.34
CA TYR A 130 -4.91 -14.00 -11.29
C TYR A 130 -5.88 -14.38 -10.15
N PRO A 131 -6.79 -15.37 -10.38
CA PRO A 131 -7.84 -15.71 -9.39
C PRO A 131 -7.29 -16.13 -8.03
N GLN A 132 -6.04 -16.58 -7.97
CA GLN A 132 -5.36 -16.94 -6.73
C GLN A 132 -5.27 -15.76 -5.75
N LEU A 133 -5.22 -14.51 -6.25
CA LEU A 133 -5.19 -13.31 -5.40
C LEU A 133 -6.52 -13.10 -4.70
N ALA A 134 -7.65 -13.34 -5.39
CA ALA A 134 -8.97 -13.29 -4.77
C ALA A 134 -9.11 -14.34 -3.66
N ILE A 135 -8.61 -15.57 -3.91
CA ILE A 135 -8.58 -16.63 -2.91
C ILE A 135 -7.72 -16.23 -1.69
N LEU A 136 -6.55 -15.63 -1.92
CA LEU A 136 -5.69 -15.16 -0.83
C LEU A 136 -6.36 -14.04 -0.02
N LYS A 137 -7.05 -13.11 -0.69
CA LYS A 137 -7.83 -12.05 -0.01
C LYS A 137 -8.91 -12.68 0.88
N GLN A 138 -9.65 -13.68 0.36
CA GLN A 138 -10.65 -14.38 1.15
C GLN A 138 -10.05 -15.09 2.35
N ARG A 139 -8.88 -15.75 2.20
CA ARG A 139 -8.17 -16.38 3.32
C ARG A 139 -7.79 -15.41 4.43
N LEU A 140 -7.44 -14.16 4.09
CA LEU A 140 -7.20 -13.14 5.10
C LEU A 140 -8.47 -12.84 5.91
N TYR A 141 -9.63 -12.72 5.25
CA TYR A 141 -10.92 -12.57 5.94
C TYR A 141 -11.27 -13.80 6.77
N ASP A 142 -11.10 -14.99 6.23
CA ASP A 142 -11.37 -16.26 6.95
C ASP A 142 -10.49 -16.41 8.20
N ALA A 143 -9.25 -15.87 8.14
CA ALA A 143 -8.35 -15.81 9.29
C ALA A 143 -8.71 -14.71 10.30
N GLY A 144 -9.73 -13.90 10.02
CA GLY A 144 -10.27 -12.90 10.93
C GLY A 144 -9.82 -11.46 10.67
N ALA A 145 -9.31 -11.15 9.46
CA ALA A 145 -9.08 -9.78 9.07
C ALA A 145 -10.40 -8.98 9.09
N VAL A 146 -10.38 -7.79 9.65
CA VAL A 146 -11.51 -6.86 9.59
C VAL A 146 -11.54 -6.11 8.25
N TYR A 147 -10.38 -5.99 7.63
CA TYR A 147 -10.23 -5.46 6.28
C TYR A 147 -9.04 -6.15 5.58
N ALA A 148 -9.20 -6.44 4.30
CA ALA A 148 -8.12 -6.96 3.46
C ALA A 148 -8.20 -6.34 2.06
N SER A 149 -7.03 -6.04 1.47
CA SER A 149 -6.93 -5.48 0.14
C SER A 149 -5.60 -5.84 -0.52
N MET A 150 -5.57 -5.79 -1.84
CA MET A 150 -4.32 -5.80 -2.58
C MET A 150 -3.62 -4.44 -2.44
N THR A 151 -2.31 -4.42 -2.33
CA THR A 151 -1.54 -3.17 -2.25
C THR A 151 -1.07 -2.72 -3.62
N GLY A 152 -1.37 -1.46 -3.98
CA GLY A 152 -1.00 -0.89 -5.27
C GLY A 152 -1.47 -1.76 -6.43
N SER A 153 -0.63 -1.97 -7.43
CA SER A 153 -0.89 -2.83 -8.59
C SER A 153 -0.69 -4.33 -8.32
N GLY A 154 -0.42 -4.71 -7.09
CA GLY A 154 -0.20 -6.11 -6.69
C GLY A 154 1.27 -6.53 -6.84
N SER A 155 1.56 -7.79 -6.56
CA SER A 155 0.67 -8.89 -6.20
C SER A 155 0.47 -9.08 -4.68
N ALA A 156 1.10 -8.26 -3.82
CA ALA A 156 0.91 -8.42 -2.40
C ALA A 156 -0.50 -8.00 -1.95
N LEU A 157 -1.00 -8.72 -0.93
CA LEU A 157 -2.22 -8.39 -0.23
C LEU A 157 -1.87 -8.13 1.23
N TYR A 158 -2.70 -7.34 1.89
CA TYR A 158 -2.59 -7.13 3.31
C TYR A 158 -3.94 -7.31 4.00
N GLY A 159 -3.88 -7.67 5.27
CA GLY A 159 -5.04 -7.71 6.16
C GLY A 159 -4.79 -6.94 7.44
N LEU A 160 -5.82 -6.27 7.94
CA LEU A 160 -5.84 -5.63 9.25
C LEU A 160 -6.57 -6.55 10.22
N PHE A 161 -5.92 -6.87 11.31
CA PHE A 161 -6.42 -7.80 12.33
C PHE A 161 -6.47 -7.10 13.69
N PRO A 162 -7.51 -7.32 14.50
CA PRO A 162 -7.49 -6.90 15.90
C PRO A 162 -6.27 -7.48 16.63
N ARG A 163 -5.59 -6.68 17.45
CA ARG A 163 -4.33 -7.11 18.13
C ARG A 163 -4.52 -8.22 19.15
N ASP A 164 -5.73 -8.39 19.66
CA ASP A 164 -6.09 -9.41 20.66
C ASP A 164 -6.29 -10.82 20.11
N LYS A 165 -6.23 -10.97 18.77
CA LYS A 165 -6.44 -12.27 18.11
C LYS A 165 -5.13 -12.98 17.78
N GLU A 166 -5.08 -14.28 18.03
CA GLU A 166 -4.06 -15.15 17.45
C GLU A 166 -4.40 -15.41 15.97
N ILE A 167 -3.42 -15.20 15.09
CA ILE A 167 -3.63 -15.26 13.65
C ILE A 167 -2.72 -16.32 13.06
N LYS A 168 -3.28 -17.19 12.23
CA LYS A 168 -2.52 -18.16 11.44
C LYS A 168 -2.89 -18.01 9.97
N ILE A 169 -1.92 -17.63 9.16
CA ILE A 169 -2.06 -17.59 7.70
C ILE A 169 -1.26 -18.73 7.10
N GLU A 170 -1.97 -19.69 6.54
CA GLU A 170 -1.33 -20.81 5.83
C GLU A 170 -1.20 -20.46 4.34
N CYS A 171 0.01 -20.13 3.93
CA CYS A 171 0.41 -19.93 2.54
C CYS A 171 1.86 -20.39 2.35
N PRO A 172 2.09 -21.71 2.17
CA PRO A 172 3.44 -22.30 2.19
C PRO A 172 4.39 -21.68 1.16
N ASP A 173 3.88 -21.26 0.00
CA ASP A 173 4.67 -20.71 -1.10
C ASP A 173 4.70 -19.17 -1.10
N CYS A 174 4.06 -18.54 -0.11
CA CYS A 174 4.01 -17.08 -0.03
C CYS A 174 5.08 -16.54 0.92
N PHE A 175 5.57 -15.34 0.61
CA PHE A 175 6.20 -14.53 1.63
C PHE A 175 5.10 -13.97 2.55
N VAL A 176 5.22 -14.24 3.84
CA VAL A 176 4.31 -13.70 4.87
C VAL A 176 5.14 -12.86 5.82
N TRP A 177 4.69 -11.64 6.04
CA TRP A 177 5.22 -10.75 7.07
C TRP A 177 4.10 -10.33 8.00
N GLN A 178 4.40 -10.29 9.28
CA GLN A 178 3.47 -9.89 10.34
C GLN A 178 4.14 -8.83 11.21
N GLU A 179 3.39 -7.79 11.51
CA GLU A 179 3.76 -6.81 12.53
C GLU A 179 3.74 -7.44 13.92
N ASP A 180 4.73 -7.12 14.75
CA ASP A 180 4.88 -7.60 16.13
C ASP A 180 3.79 -7.06 17.08
#